data_e23cb0d7bc8b9e208fea373fff5e3fb2
#
_entry.id   e23cb0d7bc8b9e208fea373fff5e3fb2
#
_cell.length_a   1.000
_cell.length_b   1.000
_cell.length_c   1.000
_cell.angle_alpha   90.00
_cell.angle_beta   90.00
_cell.angle_gamma   90.00
#
_symmetry.space_group_name_H-M   'P 1'
#
loop_
_entity.id
_entity.type
_entity.pdbx_description
1 polymer ?
#
loop_
_entity_poly.entity_id
_entity_poly.type
_entity_poly.pdbx_seq_one_letter_code
_entity_poly.pdbx_strand_id
1 'polypeptide(L)'
;MKLLFELSGEHPDLPAAELECVGTVLDRRTQVAVAECPDPEAVGRLALTHVVMEYLGECEPSKEGLTGLLRDLAIRTEKPFAGRVKLIQGAHMDAARLEVEKLIGGLIAGPVSLRDPVEEYRAVVSDDRCYFGRVIARIDRGGFEFRNPMRRPFFHPGVMMPRMGRALVNISLVRPGELIFDPFCGTGGILLEAREIGVRVLGSDFDPVMVAGYRQNLPGSDVMIADATAVPVCDGALDSVVTDLPYGQSVRIHGESMDRLYDGSLAEIRRILKPGRRAVVVTHRDITPIAARHFTILQEHEQRVHKSLTRRILVLG
;
A
#
# COMPACT_ATOMS: atom_id res chain seq x y z
N MET A 1 -10.80 -3.08 16.40
CA MET A 1 -10.88 -4.52 16.07
C MET A 1 -9.51 -5.00 15.64
N LYS A 2 -9.05 -6.15 16.17
CA LYS A 2 -7.81 -6.76 15.71
C LYS A 2 -8.03 -7.52 14.41
N LEU A 3 -7.23 -7.20 13.39
CA LEU A 3 -7.25 -7.85 12.08
C LEU A 3 -5.91 -8.52 11.79
N LEU A 4 -5.99 -9.64 11.10
CA LEU A 4 -4.86 -10.39 10.55
C LEU A 4 -4.81 -10.19 9.04
N PHE A 5 -3.63 -9.84 8.53
CA PHE A 5 -3.40 -9.52 7.13
C PHE A 5 -2.46 -10.53 6.49
N GLU A 6 -2.88 -11.13 5.38
CA GLU A 6 -2.00 -11.86 4.46
C GLU A 6 -1.47 -10.86 3.43
N LEU A 7 -0.20 -10.52 3.54
CA LEU A 7 0.45 -9.46 2.78
C LEU A 7 1.04 -9.98 1.46
N SER A 8 1.23 -9.08 0.51
CA SER A 8 1.95 -9.37 -0.73
C SER A 8 3.44 -9.63 -0.46
N GLY A 9 4.01 -10.64 -1.12
CA GLY A 9 5.44 -10.92 -1.10
C GLY A 9 6.26 -10.12 -2.11
N GLU A 10 5.65 -9.14 -2.79
CA GLU A 10 6.33 -8.35 -3.83
C GLU A 10 7.37 -7.38 -3.25
N HIS A 11 7.24 -7.05 -1.96
CA HIS A 11 8.17 -6.18 -1.25
C HIS A 11 8.25 -6.59 0.22
N PRO A 12 9.43 -6.55 0.85
CA PRO A 12 9.59 -6.99 2.23
C PRO A 12 8.87 -6.08 3.24
N ASP A 13 8.87 -4.76 3.03
CA ASP A 13 8.48 -3.77 4.04
C ASP A 13 7.24 -2.95 3.69
N LEU A 14 7.08 -2.55 2.42
CA LEU A 14 6.00 -1.67 1.99
C LEU A 14 4.59 -2.18 2.35
N PRO A 15 4.28 -3.51 2.25
CA PRO A 15 2.94 -3.97 2.62
C PRO A 15 2.59 -3.72 4.09
N ALA A 16 3.56 -3.82 5.00
CA ALA A 16 3.34 -3.52 6.41
C ALA A 16 3.25 -2.01 6.68
N ALA A 17 4.08 -1.20 6.00
CA ALA A 17 4.01 0.26 6.08
C ALA A 17 2.66 0.79 5.54
N GLU A 18 2.11 0.16 4.50
CA GLU A 18 0.79 0.51 3.97
C GLU A 18 -0.33 0.36 5.01
N LEU A 19 -0.23 -0.61 5.93
CA LEU A 19 -1.25 -0.85 6.95
C LEU A 19 -1.45 0.31 7.92
N GLU A 20 -0.47 1.21 8.07
CA GLU A 20 -0.61 2.39 8.93
C GLU A 20 -1.79 3.29 8.51
N CYS A 21 -2.22 3.23 7.25
CA CYS A 21 -3.37 4.01 6.77
C CYS A 21 -4.73 3.48 7.26
N VAL A 22 -4.78 2.25 7.78
CA VAL A 22 -6.01 1.61 8.28
C VAL A 22 -5.95 1.28 9.77
N GLY A 23 -4.76 1.31 10.40
CA GLY A 23 -4.65 1.00 11.82
C GLY A 23 -3.23 1.02 12.37
N THR A 24 -3.09 0.53 13.60
CA THR A 24 -1.79 0.40 14.27
C THR A 24 -1.31 -1.03 14.17
N VAL A 25 -0.15 -1.24 13.56
CA VAL A 25 0.49 -2.57 13.47
C VAL A 25 0.97 -2.99 14.85
N LEU A 26 0.51 -4.16 15.30
CA LEU A 26 0.83 -4.75 16.61
C LEU A 26 1.90 -5.84 16.51
N ASP A 27 1.84 -6.65 15.46
CA ASP A 27 2.82 -7.70 15.16
C ASP A 27 3.06 -7.78 13.66
N ARG A 28 4.28 -8.16 13.29
CA ARG A 28 4.72 -8.28 11.90
C ARG A 28 5.66 -9.47 11.73
N ARG A 29 5.37 -10.29 10.72
CA ARG A 29 6.19 -11.39 10.22
C ARG A 29 6.29 -11.34 8.70
N THR A 30 7.02 -12.29 8.11
CA THR A 30 7.12 -12.42 6.66
C THR A 30 5.73 -12.57 6.03
N GLN A 31 5.29 -11.59 5.26
CA GLN A 31 3.99 -11.54 4.57
C GLN A 31 2.76 -11.69 5.48
N VAL A 32 2.90 -11.45 6.76
CA VAL A 32 1.80 -11.47 7.74
C VAL A 32 1.93 -10.27 8.67
N ALA A 33 0.81 -9.67 9.03
CA ALA A 33 0.75 -8.67 10.08
C ALA A 33 -0.56 -8.76 10.86
N VAL A 34 -0.50 -8.37 12.13
CA VAL A 34 -1.68 -8.14 12.97
C VAL A 34 -1.73 -6.66 13.28
N ALA A 35 -2.89 -6.04 13.04
CA ALA A 35 -3.09 -4.62 13.34
C ALA A 35 -4.41 -4.37 14.06
N GLU A 36 -4.44 -3.33 14.87
CA GLU A 36 -5.67 -2.80 15.45
C GLU A 36 -6.26 -1.75 14.52
N CYS A 37 -7.41 -2.06 13.91
CA CYS A 37 -8.09 -1.23 12.94
C CYS A 37 -9.37 -0.65 13.56
N PRO A 38 -9.45 0.68 13.71
CA PRO A 38 -10.67 1.35 14.19
C PRO A 38 -11.85 1.16 13.23
N ASP A 39 -11.58 1.22 11.94
CA ASP A 39 -12.55 1.06 10.86
C ASP A 39 -12.17 -0.12 9.95
N PRO A 40 -12.82 -1.28 10.11
CA PRO A 40 -12.56 -2.44 9.27
C PRO A 40 -12.94 -2.27 7.79
N GLU A 41 -13.84 -1.32 7.44
CA GLU A 41 -14.25 -1.10 6.04
C GLU A 41 -13.14 -0.39 5.27
N ALA A 42 -12.30 0.39 5.94
CA ALA A 42 -11.18 1.09 5.34
C ALA A 42 -10.13 0.15 4.70
N VAL A 43 -10.14 -1.16 5.01
CA VAL A 43 -9.20 -2.13 4.43
C VAL A 43 -9.36 -2.29 2.92
N GLY A 44 -10.51 -1.93 2.36
CA GLY A 44 -10.76 -1.97 0.91
C GLY A 44 -9.81 -1.07 0.08
N ARG A 45 -9.17 -0.08 0.72
CA ARG A 45 -8.19 0.80 0.04
C ARG A 45 -6.81 0.18 -0.19
N LEU A 46 -6.48 -0.91 0.52
CA LEU A 46 -5.16 -1.55 0.48
C LEU A 46 -4.83 -2.11 -0.91
N ALA A 47 -3.56 -2.05 -1.29
CA ALA A 47 -3.05 -2.54 -2.57
C ALA A 47 -2.10 -3.74 -2.42
N LEU A 48 -1.36 -3.79 -1.32
CA LEU A 48 -0.30 -4.78 -1.07
C LEU A 48 -0.74 -5.88 -0.08
N THR A 49 -2.04 -6.03 0.11
CA THR A 49 -2.67 -7.09 0.93
C THR A 49 -3.44 -8.05 0.02
N HIS A 50 -3.45 -9.33 0.35
CA HIS A 50 -4.24 -10.35 -0.34
C HIS A 50 -5.57 -10.62 0.37
N VAL A 51 -5.49 -10.90 1.68
CA VAL A 51 -6.63 -11.32 2.49
C VAL A 51 -6.59 -10.60 3.83
N VAL A 52 -7.75 -10.16 4.27
CA VAL A 52 -7.95 -9.59 5.60
C VAL A 52 -8.86 -10.50 6.39
N MET A 53 -8.50 -10.78 7.62
CA MET A 53 -9.21 -11.69 8.51
C MET A 53 -9.46 -11.01 9.86
N GLU A 54 -10.55 -11.32 10.48
CA GLU A 54 -10.70 -11.12 11.92
C GLU A 54 -9.65 -11.99 12.63
N TYR A 55 -8.82 -11.37 13.45
CA TYR A 55 -7.80 -12.10 14.21
C TYR A 55 -8.46 -12.85 15.38
N LEU A 56 -8.35 -14.17 15.39
CA LEU A 56 -8.92 -15.03 16.43
C LEU A 56 -7.87 -15.55 17.42
N GLY A 57 -6.59 -15.62 17.00
CA GLY A 57 -5.51 -16.05 17.86
C GLY A 57 -4.28 -16.51 17.09
N GLU A 58 -3.28 -16.95 17.85
CA GLU A 58 -2.03 -17.49 17.31
C GLU A 58 -1.52 -18.63 18.19
N CYS A 59 -0.71 -19.50 17.62
CA CYS A 59 -0.07 -20.62 18.30
C CYS A 59 1.26 -20.98 17.66
N GLU A 60 1.95 -21.97 18.20
CA GLU A 60 3.06 -22.61 17.52
C GLU A 60 2.60 -23.27 16.23
N PRO A 61 3.44 -23.31 15.16
CA PRO A 61 3.09 -23.87 13.87
C PRO A 61 3.12 -25.42 13.89
N SER A 62 2.34 -25.99 14.80
CA SER A 62 2.20 -27.43 15.03
C SER A 62 0.72 -27.85 15.01
N LYS A 63 0.49 -29.14 14.75
CA LYS A 63 -0.87 -29.71 14.81
C LYS A 63 -1.44 -29.63 16.22
N GLU A 64 -0.62 -29.88 17.23
CA GLU A 64 -0.98 -29.78 18.65
C GLU A 64 -1.33 -28.33 19.02
N GLY A 65 -0.49 -27.37 18.65
CA GLY A 65 -0.71 -25.95 18.93
C GLY A 65 -2.03 -25.46 18.33
N LEU A 66 -2.26 -25.76 17.04
CA LEU A 66 -3.51 -25.38 16.39
C LEU A 66 -4.73 -26.10 16.97
N THR A 67 -4.59 -27.38 17.39
CA THR A 67 -5.66 -28.13 18.06
C THR A 67 -6.03 -27.48 19.38
N GLY A 68 -5.05 -27.09 20.19
CA GLY A 68 -5.24 -26.36 21.43
C GLY A 68 -6.01 -25.07 21.22
N LEU A 69 -5.48 -24.21 20.34
CA LEU A 69 -6.12 -22.93 20.00
C LEU A 69 -7.57 -23.09 19.55
N LEU A 70 -7.86 -24.04 18.63
CA LEU A 70 -9.22 -24.24 18.11
C LEU A 70 -10.19 -24.75 19.20
N ARG A 71 -9.72 -25.57 20.12
CA ARG A 71 -10.54 -26.04 21.27
C ARG A 71 -10.86 -24.91 22.25
N ASP A 72 -9.88 -24.05 22.53
CA ASP A 72 -10.06 -22.88 23.41
C ASP A 72 -11.02 -21.86 22.82
N LEU A 73 -10.92 -21.63 21.48
CA LEU A 73 -11.83 -20.74 20.77
C LEU A 73 -13.27 -21.26 20.70
N ALA A 74 -13.49 -22.57 20.72
CA ALA A 74 -14.79 -23.23 20.71
C ALA A 74 -15.78 -22.65 19.67
N ILE A 75 -15.30 -22.39 18.45
CA ILE A 75 -16.04 -21.69 17.40
C ILE A 75 -17.27 -22.48 16.97
N ARG A 76 -18.41 -21.78 16.86
CA ARG A 76 -19.67 -22.29 16.32
C ARG A 76 -20.19 -21.36 15.23
N THR A 77 -20.68 -21.95 14.16
CA THR A 77 -21.33 -21.20 13.07
C THR A 77 -22.50 -21.99 12.51
N GLU A 78 -23.56 -21.29 12.12
CA GLU A 78 -24.68 -21.87 11.39
C GLU A 78 -24.50 -21.78 9.87
N LYS A 79 -23.48 -21.00 9.42
CA LYS A 79 -23.20 -20.79 8.02
C LYS A 79 -22.27 -21.86 7.47
N PRO A 80 -22.47 -22.31 6.21
CA PRO A 80 -21.52 -23.20 5.55
C PRO A 80 -20.11 -22.61 5.55
N PHE A 81 -19.13 -23.34 6.03
CA PHE A 81 -17.76 -22.82 6.14
C PHE A 81 -16.71 -23.75 5.54
N ALA A 82 -15.54 -23.20 5.23
CA ALA A 82 -14.36 -23.96 4.86
C ALA A 82 -13.16 -23.61 5.77
N GLY A 83 -12.41 -24.64 6.20
CA GLY A 83 -11.08 -24.47 6.77
C GLY A 83 -10.03 -24.44 5.67
N ARG A 84 -9.11 -23.49 5.74
CA ARG A 84 -7.98 -23.36 4.81
C ARG A 84 -6.68 -23.14 5.58
N VAL A 85 -5.56 -23.54 4.94
CA VAL A 85 -4.22 -23.23 5.46
C VAL A 85 -3.37 -22.60 4.37
N LYS A 86 -2.62 -21.58 4.73
CA LYS A 86 -1.61 -20.92 3.91
C LYS A 86 -0.26 -21.03 4.61
N LEU A 87 0.71 -21.62 3.93
CA LEU A 87 2.10 -21.58 4.34
C LEU A 87 2.78 -20.45 3.56
N ILE A 88 3.36 -19.50 4.26
CA ILE A 88 4.22 -18.48 3.66
C ILE A 88 5.53 -19.14 3.26
N GLN A 89 6.16 -18.65 2.20
CA GLN A 89 7.39 -19.23 1.68
C GLN A 89 8.48 -19.32 2.78
N GLY A 90 9.00 -20.53 2.99
CA GLY A 90 9.98 -20.81 4.04
C GLY A 90 9.38 -21.21 5.39
N ALA A 91 8.08 -21.02 5.61
CA ALA A 91 7.41 -21.46 6.82
C ALA A 91 7.12 -22.98 6.78
N HIS A 92 7.18 -23.62 7.93
CA HIS A 92 6.96 -25.05 8.08
C HIS A 92 5.86 -25.32 9.12
N MET A 93 5.11 -26.39 8.90
CA MET A 93 4.15 -26.95 9.84
C MET A 93 4.34 -28.49 9.85
N ASP A 94 4.24 -29.11 11.00
CA ASP A 94 4.47 -30.54 11.20
C ASP A 94 3.34 -31.45 10.67
N ALA A 95 2.38 -30.89 9.94
CA ALA A 95 1.25 -31.59 9.35
C ALA A 95 1.04 -31.22 7.89
N ALA A 96 0.57 -32.17 7.10
CA ALA A 96 0.22 -31.93 5.71
C ALA A 96 -0.97 -30.96 5.59
N ARG A 97 -0.99 -30.14 4.54
CA ARG A 97 -2.05 -29.15 4.29
C ARG A 97 -3.46 -29.70 4.48
N LEU A 98 -3.73 -30.86 3.88
CA LEU A 98 -5.07 -31.50 3.95
C LEU A 98 -5.43 -31.93 5.39
N GLU A 99 -4.45 -32.35 6.18
CA GLU A 99 -4.67 -32.71 7.59
C GLU A 99 -5.05 -31.49 8.41
N VAL A 100 -4.38 -30.35 8.20
CA VAL A 100 -4.69 -29.09 8.87
C VAL A 100 -6.09 -28.59 8.47
N GLU A 101 -6.44 -28.64 7.19
CA GLU A 101 -7.77 -28.25 6.73
C GLU A 101 -8.87 -29.15 7.31
N LYS A 102 -8.62 -30.47 7.41
CA LYS A 102 -9.53 -31.41 8.09
C LYS A 102 -9.63 -31.15 9.59
N LEU A 103 -8.53 -30.81 10.24
CA LEU A 103 -8.51 -30.47 11.67
C LEU A 103 -9.38 -29.22 11.93
N ILE A 104 -9.23 -28.16 11.14
CA ILE A 104 -10.07 -26.96 11.24
C ILE A 104 -11.55 -27.33 11.03
N GLY A 105 -11.86 -28.09 9.99
CA GLY A 105 -13.23 -28.50 9.68
C GLY A 105 -13.86 -29.39 10.75
N GLY A 106 -13.06 -30.18 11.47
CA GLY A 106 -13.55 -31.09 12.51
C GLY A 106 -13.71 -30.47 13.91
N LEU A 107 -13.02 -29.34 14.18
CA LEU A 107 -13.07 -28.68 15.49
C LEU A 107 -13.99 -27.46 15.53
N ILE A 108 -14.34 -26.89 14.38
CA ILE A 108 -15.36 -25.85 14.28
C ILE A 108 -16.73 -26.52 14.19
N ALA A 109 -17.65 -26.18 15.09
CA ALA A 109 -19.00 -26.72 15.10
C ALA A 109 -19.86 -25.99 14.05
N GLY A 110 -20.21 -26.67 12.94
CA GLY A 110 -21.03 -26.11 11.87
C GLY A 110 -21.00 -26.92 10.58
N PRO A 111 -21.76 -26.52 9.56
CA PRO A 111 -21.80 -27.23 8.28
C PRO A 111 -20.56 -26.92 7.43
N VAL A 112 -19.78 -27.95 7.12
CA VAL A 112 -18.58 -27.80 6.25
C VAL A 112 -18.99 -27.78 4.78
N SER A 113 -18.55 -26.77 4.04
CA SER A 113 -18.71 -26.67 2.57
C SER A 113 -17.40 -26.25 1.92
N LEU A 114 -16.80 -27.15 1.13
CA LEU A 114 -15.53 -26.87 0.44
C LEU A 114 -15.71 -26.16 -0.90
N ARG A 115 -16.91 -26.28 -1.53
CA ARG A 115 -17.18 -25.74 -2.86
C ARG A 115 -17.78 -24.34 -2.80
N ASP A 116 -18.68 -24.11 -1.85
CA ASP A 116 -19.42 -22.85 -1.74
C ASP A 116 -19.54 -22.45 -0.25
N PRO A 117 -18.42 -22.11 0.40
CA PRO A 117 -18.44 -21.65 1.80
C PRO A 117 -18.93 -20.20 1.87
N VAL A 118 -19.77 -19.91 2.85
CA VAL A 118 -20.17 -18.55 3.22
C VAL A 118 -19.12 -17.91 4.14
N GLU A 119 -18.48 -18.72 4.97
CA GLU A 119 -17.39 -18.29 5.84
C GLU A 119 -16.12 -19.08 5.54
N GLU A 120 -14.97 -18.45 5.67
CA GLU A 120 -13.69 -19.11 5.57
C GLU A 120 -12.88 -18.84 6.84
N TYR A 121 -12.44 -19.90 7.48
CA TYR A 121 -11.48 -19.87 8.58
C TYR A 121 -10.13 -20.30 8.07
N ARG A 122 -9.10 -19.47 8.33
CA ARG A 122 -7.79 -19.68 7.75
C ARG A 122 -6.69 -19.68 8.80
N ALA A 123 -5.87 -20.73 8.77
CA ALA A 123 -4.57 -20.74 9.42
C ALA A 123 -3.52 -20.18 8.45
N VAL A 124 -2.71 -19.23 8.89
CA VAL A 124 -1.58 -18.66 8.12
C VAL A 124 -0.30 -18.90 8.91
N VAL A 125 0.60 -19.69 8.34
CA VAL A 125 1.88 -20.01 8.97
C VAL A 125 2.94 -19.12 8.36
N SER A 126 3.61 -18.36 9.21
CA SER A 126 4.72 -17.48 8.83
C SER A 126 5.80 -17.54 9.90
N ASP A 127 7.04 -17.70 9.47
CA ASP A 127 8.20 -17.85 10.35
C ASP A 127 7.95 -18.95 11.41
N ASP A 128 7.96 -18.60 12.67
CA ASP A 128 7.76 -19.49 13.83
C ASP A 128 6.35 -19.47 14.43
N ARG A 129 5.35 -18.90 13.70
CA ARG A 129 3.98 -18.69 14.19
C ARG A 129 2.93 -19.22 13.23
N CYS A 130 1.83 -19.69 13.82
CA CYS A 130 0.58 -20.00 13.15
C CYS A 130 -0.50 -19.04 13.63
N TYR A 131 -0.94 -18.17 12.76
CA TYR A 131 -2.03 -17.22 12.99
C TYR A 131 -3.34 -17.84 12.53
N PHE A 132 -4.41 -17.59 13.27
CA PHE A 132 -5.74 -18.08 12.91
C PHE A 132 -6.75 -16.94 12.85
N GLY A 133 -7.57 -16.95 11.81
CA GLY A 133 -8.56 -15.89 11.60
C GLY A 133 -9.73 -16.32 10.72
N ARG A 134 -10.81 -15.52 10.77
CA ARG A 134 -11.97 -15.62 9.90
C ARG A 134 -11.83 -14.56 8.79
N VAL A 135 -11.87 -14.99 7.53
CA VAL A 135 -11.77 -14.09 6.37
C VAL A 135 -12.96 -13.12 6.37
N ILE A 136 -12.65 -11.82 6.30
CA ILE A 136 -13.65 -10.76 6.22
C ILE A 136 -13.57 -9.99 4.90
N ALA A 137 -12.38 -9.92 4.27
CA ALA A 137 -12.21 -9.28 2.97
C ALA A 137 -11.08 -9.92 2.16
N ARG A 138 -11.24 -9.86 0.84
CA ARG A 138 -10.19 -10.15 -0.14
C ARG A 138 -9.98 -8.91 -0.97
N ILE A 139 -8.74 -8.45 -1.08
CA ILE A 139 -8.44 -7.26 -1.86
C ILE A 139 -8.51 -7.63 -3.35
N ASP A 140 -9.38 -6.93 -4.07
CA ASP A 140 -9.50 -7.08 -5.51
C ASP A 140 -8.28 -6.50 -6.23
N ARG A 141 -7.31 -7.38 -6.50
CA ARG A 141 -6.12 -7.00 -7.26
C ARG A 141 -6.37 -6.91 -8.76
N GLY A 142 -7.45 -7.50 -9.26
CA GLY A 142 -7.86 -7.44 -10.67
C GLY A 142 -8.31 -6.02 -11.05
N GLY A 143 -8.93 -5.29 -10.15
CA GLY A 143 -9.36 -3.91 -10.38
C GLY A 143 -8.23 -2.95 -10.78
N PHE A 144 -6.99 -3.21 -10.36
CA PHE A 144 -5.83 -2.42 -10.77
C PHE A 144 -5.45 -2.60 -12.25
N GLU A 145 -5.77 -3.77 -12.87
CA GLU A 145 -5.47 -4.03 -14.28
C GLU A 145 -6.29 -3.14 -15.22
N PHE A 146 -7.49 -2.72 -14.83
CA PHE A 146 -8.29 -1.79 -15.62
C PHE A 146 -7.68 -0.40 -15.67
N ARG A 147 -6.89 -0.02 -14.66
CA ARG A 147 -6.17 1.26 -14.57
C ARG A 147 -4.72 1.19 -15.02
N ASN A 148 -4.31 0.04 -15.62
CA ASN A 148 -2.98 -0.13 -16.20
C ASN A 148 -2.66 1.03 -17.16
N PRO A 149 -1.45 1.64 -17.09
CA PRO A 149 -1.07 2.77 -17.95
C PRO A 149 -1.35 2.55 -19.44
N MET A 150 -1.14 1.33 -19.95
CA MET A 150 -1.38 0.99 -21.36
C MET A 150 -2.87 1.01 -21.77
N ARG A 151 -3.78 1.04 -20.82
CA ARG A 151 -5.24 1.09 -21.07
C ARG A 151 -5.82 2.49 -20.88
N ARG A 152 -4.99 3.47 -20.47
CA ARG A 152 -5.43 4.84 -20.24
C ARG A 152 -5.59 5.59 -21.56
N PRO A 153 -6.46 6.61 -21.63
CA PRO A 153 -6.62 7.44 -22.81
C PRO A 153 -5.30 8.04 -23.30
N PHE A 154 -4.41 8.45 -22.40
CA PHE A 154 -3.07 8.92 -22.72
C PHE A 154 -2.02 8.06 -21.99
N PHE A 155 -1.17 7.43 -22.77
CA PHE A 155 -0.06 6.60 -22.26
C PHE A 155 1.28 7.32 -22.45
N HIS A 156 2.12 7.28 -21.43
CA HIS A 156 3.52 7.68 -21.51
C HIS A 156 4.39 6.62 -20.81
N PRO A 157 5.55 6.22 -21.38
CA PRO A 157 6.48 5.29 -20.76
C PRO A 157 6.98 5.81 -19.40
N GLY A 158 7.27 4.88 -18.47
CA GLY A 158 7.83 5.20 -17.16
C GLY A 158 6.80 5.55 -16.09
N VAL A 159 5.51 5.56 -16.42
CA VAL A 159 4.43 5.80 -15.45
C VAL A 159 4.38 4.68 -14.40
N MET A 160 4.16 5.07 -13.15
CA MET A 160 4.04 4.14 -12.03
C MET A 160 2.83 3.20 -12.18
N MET A 161 3.04 1.93 -11.82
CA MET A 161 1.97 0.93 -11.84
C MET A 161 0.93 1.22 -10.76
N PRO A 162 -0.37 0.95 -11.02
CA PRO A 162 -1.47 1.36 -10.14
C PRO A 162 -1.33 0.88 -8.69
N ARG A 163 -0.99 -0.40 -8.46
CA ARG A 163 -0.82 -0.94 -7.10
C ARG A 163 0.25 -0.20 -6.30
N MET A 164 1.37 0.13 -6.94
CA MET A 164 2.43 0.90 -6.29
C MET A 164 1.97 2.33 -6.02
N GLY A 165 1.34 2.99 -6.99
CA GLY A 165 0.78 4.32 -6.79
C GLY A 165 -0.20 4.37 -5.62
N ARG A 166 -1.11 3.37 -5.53
CA ARG A 166 -2.05 3.22 -4.41
C ARG A 166 -1.33 3.01 -3.07
N ALA A 167 -0.32 2.15 -3.02
CA ALA A 167 0.46 1.92 -1.80
C ALA A 167 1.15 3.21 -1.32
N LEU A 168 1.74 3.99 -2.21
CA LEU A 168 2.37 5.28 -1.87
C LEU A 168 1.35 6.29 -1.32
N VAL A 169 0.16 6.37 -1.95
CA VAL A 169 -0.95 7.19 -1.46
C VAL A 169 -1.38 6.73 -0.05
N ASN A 170 -1.47 5.44 0.20
CA ASN A 170 -1.81 4.90 1.51
C ASN A 170 -0.74 5.22 2.57
N ILE A 171 0.54 5.04 2.24
CA ILE A 171 1.69 5.32 3.13
C ILE A 171 1.74 6.82 3.51
N SER A 172 1.25 7.71 2.66
CA SER A 172 1.16 9.14 2.96
C SER A 172 0.12 9.49 4.03
N LEU A 173 -0.71 8.53 4.42
CA LEU A 173 -1.81 8.63 5.40
C LEU A 173 -2.90 9.63 5.04
N VAL A 174 -3.00 10.04 3.78
CA VAL A 174 -4.08 10.91 3.29
C VAL A 174 -5.42 10.19 3.41
N ARG A 175 -6.48 10.91 3.77
CA ARG A 175 -7.83 10.39 4.00
C ARG A 175 -8.80 10.84 2.91
N PRO A 176 -9.91 10.12 2.71
CA PRO A 176 -10.99 10.59 1.84
C PRO A 176 -11.43 12.03 2.18
N GLY A 177 -11.63 12.85 1.15
CA GLY A 177 -11.99 14.27 1.29
C GLY A 177 -10.80 15.23 1.52
N GLU A 178 -9.62 14.74 1.96
CA GLU A 178 -8.41 15.53 2.08
C GLU A 178 -7.78 15.80 0.70
N LEU A 179 -6.83 16.75 0.62
CA LEU A 179 -6.20 17.19 -0.61
C LEU A 179 -4.76 16.66 -0.70
N ILE A 180 -4.48 15.86 -1.74
CA ILE A 180 -3.14 15.39 -2.10
C ILE A 180 -2.60 16.15 -3.32
N PHE A 181 -1.30 16.33 -3.36
CA PHE A 181 -0.61 16.99 -4.47
C PHE A 181 0.56 16.15 -5.00
N ASP A 182 0.76 16.21 -6.31
CA ASP A 182 1.94 15.67 -6.98
C ASP A 182 2.56 16.77 -7.86
N PRO A 183 3.73 17.35 -7.48
CA PRO A 183 4.42 18.40 -8.24
C PRO A 183 5.11 17.91 -9.52
N PHE A 184 5.22 16.59 -9.72
CA PHE A 184 5.76 15.97 -10.92
C PHE A 184 4.76 14.95 -11.46
N CYS A 185 3.48 15.36 -11.58
CA CYS A 185 2.38 14.43 -11.76
C CYS A 185 2.40 13.64 -13.08
N GLY A 186 3.18 14.07 -14.07
CA GLY A 186 3.20 13.46 -15.38
C GLY A 186 1.78 13.31 -15.93
N THR A 187 1.41 12.09 -16.28
CA THR A 187 0.06 11.77 -16.80
C THR A 187 -0.94 11.39 -15.70
N GLY A 188 -0.62 11.65 -14.42
CA GLY A 188 -1.54 11.53 -13.28
C GLY A 188 -1.64 10.14 -12.67
N GLY A 189 -0.63 9.28 -12.83
CA GLY A 189 -0.69 7.88 -12.39
C GLY A 189 -0.94 7.68 -10.90
N ILE A 190 -0.28 8.44 -10.04
CA ILE A 190 -0.44 8.40 -8.58
C ILE A 190 -1.78 9.04 -8.17
N LEU A 191 -2.09 10.19 -8.74
CA LEU A 191 -3.30 10.96 -8.40
C LEU A 191 -4.59 10.25 -8.84
N LEU A 192 -4.54 9.45 -9.91
CA LEU A 192 -5.65 8.58 -10.29
C LEU A 192 -5.97 7.59 -9.15
N GLU A 193 -4.96 6.98 -8.57
CA GLU A 193 -5.15 6.04 -7.46
C GLU A 193 -5.65 6.72 -6.17
N ALA A 194 -5.25 7.97 -5.92
CA ALA A 194 -5.76 8.77 -4.82
C ALA A 194 -7.25 9.10 -5.02
N ARG A 195 -7.65 9.51 -6.23
CA ARG A 195 -9.05 9.81 -6.57
C ARG A 195 -9.97 8.60 -6.38
N GLU A 196 -9.51 7.40 -6.74
CA GLU A 196 -10.27 6.15 -6.59
C GLU A 196 -10.64 5.82 -5.13
N ILE A 197 -9.97 6.39 -4.15
CA ILE A 197 -10.30 6.25 -2.71
C ILE A 197 -10.92 7.51 -2.12
N GLY A 198 -11.46 8.39 -2.95
CA GLY A 198 -12.18 9.59 -2.49
C GLY A 198 -11.29 10.74 -2.01
N VAL A 199 -9.99 10.73 -2.32
CA VAL A 199 -9.08 11.83 -2.01
C VAL A 199 -9.21 12.90 -3.11
N ARG A 200 -9.23 14.17 -2.73
CA ARG A 200 -9.17 15.30 -3.66
C ARG A 200 -7.75 15.43 -4.18
N VAL A 201 -7.61 15.65 -5.49
CA VAL A 201 -6.30 15.61 -6.16
C VAL A 201 -5.99 16.93 -6.84
N LEU A 202 -4.72 17.33 -6.73
CA LEU A 202 -4.12 18.45 -7.44
C LEU A 202 -2.80 17.99 -8.04
N GLY A 203 -2.55 18.26 -9.29
CA GLY A 203 -1.30 17.93 -9.96
C GLY A 203 -0.61 19.14 -10.55
N SER A 204 0.71 19.08 -10.71
CA SER A 204 1.45 19.96 -11.60
C SER A 204 2.54 19.20 -12.34
N ASP A 205 2.89 19.70 -13.52
CA ASP A 205 4.04 19.25 -14.27
C ASP A 205 4.59 20.44 -15.06
N PHE A 206 5.89 20.45 -15.30
CA PHE A 206 6.53 21.50 -16.12
C PHE A 206 6.25 21.30 -17.61
N ASP A 207 6.01 20.04 -18.05
CA ASP A 207 5.75 19.71 -19.45
C ASP A 207 4.26 19.84 -19.79
N PRO A 208 3.87 20.76 -20.70
CA PRO A 208 2.49 20.91 -21.15
C PRO A 208 1.89 19.63 -21.76
N VAL A 209 2.72 18.77 -22.36
CA VAL A 209 2.28 17.49 -22.95
C VAL A 209 1.82 16.54 -21.85
N MET A 210 2.55 16.49 -20.72
CA MET A 210 2.16 15.70 -19.55
C MET A 210 0.85 16.20 -18.95
N VAL A 211 0.70 17.52 -18.80
CA VAL A 211 -0.55 18.15 -18.30
C VAL A 211 -1.73 17.87 -19.24
N ALA A 212 -1.52 17.91 -20.57
CA ALA A 212 -2.55 17.53 -21.52
C ALA A 212 -2.95 16.04 -21.41
N GLY A 213 -1.98 15.16 -21.19
CA GLY A 213 -2.20 13.74 -20.92
C GLY A 213 -2.93 13.50 -19.61
N TYR A 214 -2.56 14.23 -18.55
CA TYR A 214 -3.25 14.21 -17.27
C TYR A 214 -4.75 14.51 -17.42
N ARG A 215 -5.11 15.58 -18.11
CA ARG A 215 -6.52 15.98 -18.34
C ARG A 215 -7.34 14.90 -19.05
N GLN A 216 -6.71 14.11 -19.92
CA GLN A 216 -7.37 12.98 -20.58
C GLN A 216 -7.58 11.81 -19.61
N ASN A 217 -6.59 11.53 -18.74
CA ASN A 217 -6.63 10.41 -17.82
C ASN A 217 -7.48 10.69 -16.57
N LEU A 218 -7.53 11.95 -16.11
CA LEU A 218 -8.27 12.40 -14.93
C LEU A 218 -9.20 13.58 -15.26
N PRO A 219 -10.22 13.38 -16.09
CA PRO A 219 -11.14 14.45 -16.44
C PRO A 219 -11.82 15.01 -15.20
N GLY A 220 -11.93 16.35 -15.10
CA GLY A 220 -12.54 17.05 -13.98
C GLY A 220 -11.65 17.17 -12.72
N SER A 221 -10.38 16.74 -12.78
CA SER A 221 -9.41 16.96 -11.70
C SER A 221 -8.50 18.15 -12.02
N ASP A 222 -8.07 18.85 -10.95
CA ASP A 222 -7.26 20.07 -11.08
C ASP A 222 -5.80 19.72 -11.44
N VAL A 223 -5.26 20.47 -12.43
CA VAL A 223 -3.86 20.35 -12.84
C VAL A 223 -3.36 21.69 -13.41
N MET A 224 -2.11 22.03 -13.13
CA MET A 224 -1.46 23.23 -13.62
C MET A 224 -0.11 22.93 -14.30
N ILE A 225 0.35 23.83 -15.16
CA ILE A 225 1.74 23.86 -15.62
C ILE A 225 2.50 24.72 -14.61
N ALA A 226 3.46 24.12 -13.90
CA ALA A 226 4.23 24.84 -12.88
C ALA A 226 5.64 24.25 -12.72
N ASP A 227 6.55 25.09 -12.23
CA ASP A 227 7.85 24.67 -11.74
C ASP A 227 7.68 24.10 -10.31
N ALA A 228 8.12 22.88 -10.09
CA ALA A 228 8.02 22.22 -8.79
C ALA A 228 8.82 22.90 -7.65
N THR A 229 9.72 23.81 -7.99
CA THR A 229 10.48 24.63 -7.04
C THR A 229 9.77 25.93 -6.65
N ALA A 230 8.65 26.27 -7.31
CA ALA A 230 7.89 27.50 -7.07
C ALA A 230 6.41 27.32 -7.51
N VAL A 231 5.69 26.38 -6.89
CA VAL A 231 4.29 26.13 -7.23
C VAL A 231 3.36 27.23 -6.71
N PRO A 232 2.32 27.64 -7.45
CA PRO A 232 1.38 28.69 -7.02
C PRO A 232 0.35 28.13 -6.01
N VAL A 233 0.81 27.55 -4.92
CA VAL A 233 0.01 26.98 -3.84
C VAL A 233 0.38 27.67 -2.53
N CYS A 234 -0.60 28.02 -1.71
CA CYS A 234 -0.39 28.68 -0.42
C CYS A 234 0.37 27.78 0.57
N ASP A 235 1.06 28.41 1.51
CA ASP A 235 1.75 27.72 2.60
C ASP A 235 0.77 26.87 3.40
N GLY A 236 1.17 25.62 3.74
CA GLY A 236 0.37 24.73 4.56
C GLY A 236 -1.03 24.44 4.03
N ALA A 237 -1.23 24.43 2.71
CA ALA A 237 -2.54 24.19 2.11
C ALA A 237 -2.86 22.69 1.93
N LEU A 238 -1.84 21.84 1.86
CA LEU A 238 -1.98 20.44 1.43
C LEU A 238 -1.96 19.45 2.60
N ASP A 239 -2.79 18.44 2.52
CA ASP A 239 -2.85 17.36 3.50
C ASP A 239 -1.79 16.28 3.25
N SER A 240 -1.34 16.13 2.00
CA SER A 240 -0.29 15.19 1.62
C SER A 240 0.36 15.57 0.30
N VAL A 241 1.60 15.14 0.13
CA VAL A 241 2.31 15.16 -1.15
C VAL A 241 2.84 13.76 -1.44
N VAL A 242 2.57 13.25 -2.66
CA VAL A 242 3.15 11.99 -3.13
C VAL A 242 3.66 12.20 -4.54
N THR A 243 4.94 11.94 -4.76
CA THR A 243 5.57 12.24 -6.05
C THR A 243 6.68 11.26 -6.42
N ASP A 244 6.85 11.02 -7.72
CA ASP A 244 7.99 10.29 -8.31
C ASP A 244 8.90 11.32 -8.98
N LEU A 245 10.04 11.60 -8.37
CA LEU A 245 10.98 12.63 -8.84
C LEU A 245 11.58 12.26 -10.21
N PRO A 246 11.87 13.23 -11.07
CA PRO A 246 12.43 12.97 -12.38
C PRO A 246 13.82 12.31 -12.30
N TYR A 247 14.08 11.33 -13.19
CA TYR A 247 15.31 10.54 -13.19
C TYR A 247 16.43 11.13 -14.08
N GLY A 248 16.25 12.34 -14.59
CA GLY A 248 17.26 13.04 -15.40
C GLY A 248 17.35 12.60 -16.86
N GLN A 249 16.75 11.47 -17.24
CA GLN A 249 16.75 11.00 -18.64
C GLN A 249 15.64 11.63 -19.48
N SER A 250 14.58 12.11 -18.86
CA SER A 250 13.39 12.66 -19.52
C SER A 250 13.22 14.16 -19.32
N VAL A 251 14.07 14.81 -18.52
CA VAL A 251 13.96 16.25 -18.23
C VAL A 251 15.09 16.98 -18.95
N ARG A 252 14.75 17.90 -19.86
CA ARG A 252 15.68 18.91 -20.34
C ARG A 252 15.93 19.90 -19.21
N ILE A 253 16.88 19.59 -18.35
CA ILE A 253 17.31 20.50 -17.28
C ILE A 253 18.19 21.55 -17.94
N HIS A 254 17.66 22.75 -18.11
CA HIS A 254 18.42 23.89 -18.58
C HIS A 254 19.34 24.35 -17.45
N GLY A 255 20.60 23.87 -17.48
CA GLY A 255 21.72 24.45 -16.72
C GLY A 255 21.77 24.22 -15.21
N GLU A 256 20.78 23.60 -14.57
CA GLU A 256 20.76 23.32 -13.15
C GLU A 256 21.11 21.86 -12.87
N SER A 257 21.81 21.61 -11.73
CA SER A 257 22.08 20.24 -11.31
C SER A 257 20.79 19.60 -10.81
N MET A 258 20.63 18.29 -10.97
CA MET A 258 19.50 17.54 -10.42
C MET A 258 19.35 17.76 -8.91
N ASP A 259 20.47 17.95 -8.21
CA ASP A 259 20.48 18.17 -6.76
C ASP A 259 19.83 19.51 -6.40
N ARG A 260 19.98 20.56 -7.21
CA ARG A 260 19.28 21.85 -7.03
C ARG A 260 17.79 21.70 -7.24
N LEU A 261 17.38 20.95 -8.27
CA LEU A 261 15.97 20.66 -8.51
C LEU A 261 15.36 19.92 -7.32
N TYR A 262 16.02 18.88 -6.82
CA TYR A 262 15.54 18.13 -5.68
C TYR A 262 15.49 18.96 -4.40
N ASP A 263 16.54 19.75 -4.12
CA ASP A 263 16.58 20.63 -2.95
C ASP A 263 15.47 21.69 -2.99
N GLY A 264 15.32 22.38 -4.12
CA GLY A 264 14.26 23.37 -4.31
C GLY A 264 12.85 22.78 -4.23
N SER A 265 12.63 21.61 -4.86
CA SER A 265 11.34 20.93 -4.80
C SER A 265 10.98 20.45 -3.39
N LEU A 266 11.96 19.92 -2.63
CA LEU A 266 11.73 19.50 -1.25
C LEU A 266 11.47 20.68 -0.32
N ALA A 267 12.17 21.82 -0.51
CA ALA A 267 11.88 23.05 0.21
C ALA A 267 10.43 23.52 -0.06
N GLU A 268 10.01 23.47 -1.32
CA GLU A 268 8.67 23.87 -1.75
C GLU A 268 7.60 22.92 -1.22
N ILE A 269 7.82 21.60 -1.28
CA ILE A 269 6.94 20.60 -0.66
C ILE A 269 6.78 20.87 0.83
N ARG A 270 7.88 21.21 1.52
CA ARG A 270 7.82 21.55 2.96
C ARG A 270 6.97 22.78 3.22
N ARG A 271 7.07 23.82 2.38
CA ARG A 271 6.29 25.07 2.49
C ARG A 271 4.78 24.81 2.35
N ILE A 272 4.37 24.04 1.34
CA ILE A 272 2.96 23.83 1.00
C ILE A 272 2.27 22.77 1.84
N LEU A 273 3.03 21.86 2.48
CA LEU A 273 2.50 20.78 3.30
C LEU A 273 2.11 21.30 4.69
N LYS A 274 0.93 20.92 5.18
CA LYS A 274 0.47 21.23 6.55
C LYS A 274 1.42 20.64 7.59
N PRO A 275 1.63 21.30 8.73
CA PRO A 275 2.43 20.75 9.83
C PRO A 275 1.90 19.38 10.29
N GLY A 276 2.82 18.46 10.57
CA GLY A 276 2.50 17.10 11.03
C GLY A 276 1.92 16.15 9.96
N ARG A 277 1.91 16.58 8.69
CA ARG A 277 1.50 15.76 7.56
C ARG A 277 2.72 15.14 6.87
N ARG A 278 2.47 14.10 6.04
CA ARG A 278 3.53 13.33 5.38
C ARG A 278 3.65 13.68 3.90
N ALA A 279 4.90 13.73 3.44
CA ALA A 279 5.22 13.63 2.03
C ALA A 279 5.84 12.24 1.75
N VAL A 280 5.49 11.64 0.62
CA VAL A 280 6.10 10.38 0.12
C VAL A 280 6.78 10.69 -1.21
N VAL A 281 8.10 10.54 -1.23
CA VAL A 281 8.94 10.88 -2.37
C VAL A 281 9.63 9.64 -2.91
N VAL A 282 9.43 9.36 -4.18
CA VAL A 282 10.10 8.27 -4.91
C VAL A 282 11.24 8.84 -5.72
N THR A 283 12.35 8.14 -5.74
CA THR A 283 13.56 8.52 -6.49
C THR A 283 14.36 7.29 -6.89
N HIS A 284 15.29 7.42 -7.81
CA HIS A 284 16.25 6.37 -8.19
C HIS A 284 17.65 6.59 -7.59
N ARG A 285 17.83 7.72 -6.88
CA ARG A 285 19.11 8.11 -6.26
C ARG A 285 18.94 8.25 -4.75
N ASP A 286 20.05 8.16 -4.04
CA ASP A 286 20.07 8.55 -2.63
C ASP A 286 20.00 10.08 -2.54
N ILE A 287 18.87 10.58 -2.08
CA ILE A 287 18.62 12.00 -1.78
C ILE A 287 18.44 12.25 -0.29
N THR A 288 18.68 11.25 0.55
CA THR A 288 18.58 11.33 2.01
C THR A 288 19.29 12.57 2.59
N PRO A 289 20.54 12.90 2.16
CA PRO A 289 21.21 14.12 2.66
C PRO A 289 20.53 15.42 2.26
N ILE A 290 19.82 15.44 1.12
CA ILE A 290 19.05 16.62 0.66
C ILE A 290 17.73 16.69 1.44
N ALA A 291 17.01 15.57 1.52
CA ALA A 291 15.71 15.50 2.22
C ALA A 291 15.83 15.85 3.71
N ALA A 292 16.90 15.44 4.37
CA ALA A 292 17.17 15.73 5.79
C ALA A 292 17.37 17.22 6.11
N ARG A 293 17.57 18.08 5.10
CA ARG A 293 17.63 19.55 5.29
C ARG A 293 16.24 20.16 5.53
N HIS A 294 15.19 19.51 5.01
CA HIS A 294 13.84 20.04 4.98
C HIS A 294 12.85 19.23 5.82
N PHE A 295 13.12 17.94 6.04
CA PHE A 295 12.20 16.98 6.66
C PHE A 295 12.91 16.05 7.63
N THR A 296 12.13 15.51 8.58
CA THR A 296 12.51 14.28 9.28
C THR A 296 12.19 13.08 8.38
N ILE A 297 13.15 12.19 8.21
CA ILE A 297 12.92 10.95 7.48
C ILE A 297 12.27 9.94 8.43
N LEU A 298 11.01 9.61 8.19
CA LEU A 298 10.23 8.70 9.03
C LEU A 298 10.47 7.24 8.65
N GLN A 299 10.53 6.97 7.32
CA GLN A 299 10.75 5.62 6.78
C GLN A 299 11.52 5.73 5.45
N GLU A 300 12.29 4.70 5.16
CA GLU A 300 12.98 4.51 3.89
C GLU A 300 12.76 3.09 3.39
N HIS A 301 12.38 2.94 2.12
CA HIS A 301 12.17 1.65 1.48
C HIS A 301 12.84 1.62 0.11
N GLU A 302 13.25 0.42 -0.32
CA GLU A 302 13.83 0.21 -1.64
C GLU A 302 12.99 -0.78 -2.43
N GLN A 303 12.56 -0.39 -3.64
CA GLN A 303 11.86 -1.26 -4.58
C GLN A 303 12.74 -1.55 -5.79
N ARG A 304 13.15 -2.80 -5.96
CA ARG A 304 13.80 -3.24 -7.20
C ARG A 304 12.75 -3.38 -8.31
N VAL A 305 12.84 -2.53 -9.34
CA VAL A 305 11.92 -2.56 -10.48
C VAL A 305 12.43 -3.50 -11.57
N HIS A 306 13.71 -3.40 -11.93
CA HIS A 306 14.42 -4.31 -12.83
C HIS A 306 15.93 -4.26 -12.57
N LYS A 307 16.73 -4.96 -13.42
CA LYS A 307 18.18 -5.12 -13.19
C LYS A 307 18.95 -3.81 -12.98
N SER A 308 18.52 -2.73 -13.65
CA SER A 308 19.21 -1.42 -13.65
C SER A 308 18.43 -0.31 -12.94
N LEU A 309 17.27 -0.61 -12.34
CA LEU A 309 16.46 0.40 -11.64
C LEU A 309 16.00 -0.12 -10.27
N THR A 310 16.47 0.55 -9.22
CA THR A 310 15.95 0.47 -7.87
C THR A 310 15.33 1.82 -7.53
N ARG A 311 14.09 1.83 -7.11
CA ARG A 311 13.42 3.00 -6.54
C ARG A 311 13.68 3.05 -5.05
N ARG A 312 14.00 4.24 -4.56
CA ARG A 312 13.99 4.58 -3.13
C ARG A 312 12.72 5.35 -2.82
N ILE A 313 12.08 5.02 -1.74
CA ILE A 313 10.84 5.62 -1.30
C ILE A 313 11.10 6.21 0.08
N LEU A 314 11.05 7.53 0.18
CA LEU A 314 11.23 8.26 1.43
C LEU A 314 9.87 8.71 1.94
N VAL A 315 9.56 8.38 3.19
CA VAL A 315 8.42 8.92 3.93
C VAL A 315 8.93 10.03 4.83
N LEU A 316 8.46 11.23 4.60
CA LEU A 316 8.96 12.47 5.17
C LEU A 316 7.89 13.13 6.06
N GLY A 317 8.31 13.67 7.23
CA GLY A 317 7.40 14.35 8.16
C GLY A 317 7.95 15.64 8.76
#